data_15b32f61a3a1c0cee4d733dceb46b88a
#
_entry.id   15b32f61a3a1c0cee4d733dceb46b88a
#
_cell.length_a   1.000
_cell.length_b   1.000
_cell.length_c   1.000
_cell.angle_alpha   90.00
_cell.angle_beta   90.00
_cell.angle_gamma   90.00
#
_symmetry.space_group_name_H-M   'P 1'
#
loop_
_entity.id
_entity.type
_entity.pdbx_description
1 polymer ?
#
loop_
_entity_poly.entity_id
_entity_poly.type
_entity_poly.pdbx_seq_one_letter_code
_entity_poly.pdbx_strand_id
1 'polypeptide(L)'
;MAKYRVRKRKKSEGKKDLYLQVKRAEKKEKKEYATFFERLTESVSLTGDVAGEMLVYLVGRHCMIVRNFTSVTEYTACRIRLKTKKYELCVEGNCLRLQYFLPEELRIVGTVTGVSYGENKG
;
A
#
# COMPACT_ATOMS: atom_id res chain seq x y z
N MET A 1 35.66 4.47 -20.67
CA MET A 1 34.25 4.30 -20.33
C MET A 1 33.69 5.56 -19.73
N ALA A 2 33.04 6.33 -20.53
CA ALA A 2 32.48 7.61 -20.12
C ALA A 2 31.43 7.47 -19.04
N LYS A 3 30.64 6.42 -19.10
CA LYS A 3 29.56 6.21 -18.14
C LYS A 3 30.07 6.08 -16.71
N TYR A 4 31.16 5.40 -16.54
CA TYR A 4 31.71 5.20 -15.20
C TYR A 4 32.33 6.45 -14.64
N ARG A 5 32.90 7.24 -15.50
CA ARG A 5 33.47 8.51 -15.08
C ARG A 5 32.38 9.44 -14.58
N VAL A 6 31.23 9.43 -15.22
CA VAL A 6 30.12 10.26 -14.80
C VAL A 6 29.69 9.91 -13.38
N ARG A 7 29.58 8.62 -13.07
CA ARG A 7 29.18 8.22 -11.73
C ARG A 7 30.25 8.55 -10.69
N LYS A 8 31.51 8.34 -11.03
CA LYS A 8 32.60 8.69 -10.12
C LYS A 8 32.64 10.18 -9.85
N ARG A 9 32.43 10.95 -10.88
CA ARG A 9 32.43 12.40 -10.76
C ARG A 9 31.40 12.89 -9.75
N LYS A 10 30.29 12.22 -9.67
CA LYS A 10 29.21 12.60 -8.78
C LYS A 10 29.29 11.99 -7.40
N LYS A 11 30.36 11.33 -7.10
CA LYS A 11 30.47 10.63 -5.84
C LYS A 11 30.35 11.52 -4.62
N SER A 12 30.92 12.68 -4.65
CA SER A 12 30.88 13.62 -3.53
C SER A 12 29.49 14.25 -3.38
N GLU A 13 28.76 14.37 -4.48
CA GLU A 13 27.42 14.93 -4.48
C GLU A 13 26.35 13.86 -4.38
N GLY A 14 26.74 12.61 -4.48
CA GLY A 14 25.83 11.50 -4.58
C GLY A 14 24.84 11.37 -3.46
N LYS A 15 25.24 11.77 -2.24
CA LYS A 15 24.34 11.67 -1.09
C LYS A 15 23.16 12.61 -1.23
N LYS A 16 23.37 13.83 -1.69
CA LYS A 16 22.30 14.77 -1.90
C LYS A 16 21.41 14.34 -3.05
N ASP A 17 22.00 13.89 -4.14
CA ASP A 17 21.26 13.42 -5.29
C ASP A 17 20.41 12.20 -4.92
N LEU A 18 20.99 11.28 -4.17
CA LEU A 18 20.29 10.09 -3.74
C LEU A 18 19.10 10.45 -2.85
N TYR A 19 19.30 11.38 -1.93
CA TYR A 19 18.23 11.83 -1.04
C TYR A 19 17.08 12.44 -1.84
N LEU A 20 17.42 13.32 -2.79
CA LEU A 20 16.41 13.93 -3.63
C LEU A 20 15.68 12.91 -4.49
N GLN A 21 16.39 11.91 -5.00
CA GLN A 21 15.80 10.84 -5.79
C GLN A 21 14.82 10.03 -4.96
N VAL A 22 15.21 9.71 -3.73
CA VAL A 22 14.33 8.97 -2.82
C VAL A 22 13.07 9.77 -2.53
N LYS A 23 13.23 11.07 -2.26
CA LYS A 23 12.08 11.93 -2.02
C LYS A 23 11.15 12.01 -3.22
N ARG A 24 11.73 12.12 -4.40
CA ARG A 24 10.93 12.17 -5.64
C ARG A 24 10.23 10.84 -5.87
N ALA A 25 10.91 9.75 -5.61
CA ALA A 25 10.34 8.42 -5.77
C ALA A 25 9.17 8.21 -4.83
N GLU A 26 9.28 8.66 -3.58
CA GLU A 26 8.19 8.56 -2.62
C GLU A 26 6.97 9.35 -3.07
N LYS A 27 7.16 10.58 -3.55
CA LYS A 27 6.06 11.40 -4.05
C LYS A 27 5.43 10.78 -5.29
N LYS A 28 6.25 10.31 -6.19
CA LYS A 28 5.77 9.68 -7.41
C LYS A 28 4.98 8.42 -7.11
N GLU A 29 5.47 7.64 -6.18
CA GLU A 29 4.81 6.41 -5.77
C GLU A 29 3.43 6.69 -5.18
N LYS A 30 3.32 7.67 -4.28
CA LYS A 30 2.03 8.06 -3.72
C LYS A 30 1.07 8.52 -4.79
N LYS A 31 1.56 9.31 -5.73
CA LYS A 31 0.75 9.82 -6.82
C LYS A 31 0.27 8.70 -7.73
N GLU A 32 1.15 7.75 -8.02
CA GLU A 32 0.80 6.62 -8.85
C GLU A 32 -0.28 5.75 -8.21
N TYR A 33 -0.16 5.49 -6.91
CA TYR A 33 -1.16 4.72 -6.20
C TYR A 33 -2.50 5.44 -6.16
N ALA A 34 -2.50 6.73 -5.91
CA ALA A 34 -3.72 7.52 -5.90
C ALA A 34 -4.40 7.46 -7.27
N THR A 35 -3.61 7.62 -8.33
CA THR A 35 -4.14 7.55 -9.69
C THR A 35 -4.70 6.17 -10.00
N PHE A 36 -4.01 5.15 -9.56
CA PHE A 36 -4.46 3.77 -9.76
C PHE A 36 -5.80 3.54 -9.09
N PHE A 37 -5.94 3.96 -7.85
CA PHE A 37 -7.19 3.82 -7.13
C PHE A 37 -8.32 4.63 -7.75
N GLU A 38 -8.01 5.82 -8.24
CA GLU A 38 -9.00 6.62 -8.94
C GLU A 38 -9.52 5.89 -10.18
N ARG A 39 -8.62 5.34 -10.97
CA ARG A 39 -8.99 4.58 -12.16
C ARG A 39 -9.79 3.34 -11.82
N LEU A 40 -9.35 2.63 -10.80
CA LEU A 40 -10.04 1.44 -10.35
C LEU A 40 -11.44 1.76 -9.88
N THR A 41 -11.57 2.82 -9.09
CA THR A 41 -12.85 3.27 -8.56
C THR A 41 -13.78 3.68 -9.69
N GLU A 42 -13.28 4.39 -10.67
CA GLU A 42 -14.08 4.79 -11.84
C GLU A 42 -14.58 3.58 -12.60
N SER A 43 -13.69 2.62 -12.89
CA SER A 43 -14.06 1.41 -13.60
C SER A 43 -15.14 0.64 -12.87
N VAL A 44 -14.99 0.56 -11.56
CA VAL A 44 -15.92 -0.16 -10.72
C VAL A 44 -17.22 0.60 -10.55
N SER A 45 -17.16 1.93 -10.47
CA SER A 45 -18.35 2.76 -10.38
C SER A 45 -19.24 2.64 -11.59
N LEU A 46 -18.64 2.40 -12.76
CA LEU A 46 -19.41 2.20 -13.98
C LEU A 46 -20.31 0.98 -13.90
N THR A 47 -19.93 -0.03 -13.14
CA THR A 47 -20.75 -1.22 -12.95
C THR A 47 -21.78 -1.05 -11.84
N GLY A 48 -21.60 -0.05 -10.97
CA GLY A 48 -22.52 0.22 -9.89
C GLY A 48 -22.51 -0.78 -8.74
N ASP A 49 -21.65 -1.79 -8.79
CA ASP A 49 -21.73 -2.90 -7.86
C ASP A 49 -20.80 -2.81 -6.66
N VAL A 50 -19.93 -1.81 -6.61
CA VAL A 50 -18.83 -1.84 -5.66
C VAL A 50 -18.81 -0.65 -4.72
N ALA A 51 -19.84 0.19 -4.77
CA ALA A 51 -19.93 1.31 -3.84
C ALA A 51 -20.00 0.77 -2.41
N GLY A 52 -19.08 1.22 -1.57
CA GLY A 52 -19.04 0.79 -0.18
C GLY A 52 -18.28 -0.50 0.08
N GLU A 53 -17.87 -1.20 -0.95
CA GLU A 53 -17.07 -2.41 -0.77
C GLU A 53 -15.62 -2.05 -0.41
N MET A 54 -14.98 -2.92 0.35
CA MET A 54 -13.58 -2.75 0.68
C MET A 54 -12.74 -3.02 -0.56
N LEU A 55 -11.87 -2.08 -0.89
CA LEU A 55 -10.97 -2.20 -2.02
C LEU A 55 -9.58 -2.56 -1.51
N VAL A 56 -9.02 -3.62 -2.05
CA VAL A 56 -7.71 -4.12 -1.67
C VAL A 56 -6.80 -4.13 -2.89
N TYR A 57 -5.67 -3.49 -2.76
CA TYR A 57 -4.70 -3.42 -3.84
C TYR A 57 -3.36 -3.96 -3.34
N LEU A 58 -2.89 -5.02 -3.97
CA LEU A 58 -1.62 -5.64 -3.63
C LEU A 58 -0.56 -5.26 -4.65
N VAL A 59 0.56 -4.77 -4.17
CA VAL A 59 1.71 -4.47 -5.01
C VAL A 59 2.77 -5.50 -4.68
N GLY A 60 2.84 -6.56 -5.48
CA GLY A 60 3.69 -7.68 -5.19
C GLY A 60 3.35 -8.30 -3.85
N ARG A 61 4.35 -8.59 -3.06
CA ARG A 61 4.17 -9.18 -1.73
C ARG A 61 4.56 -8.23 -0.61
N HIS A 62 4.91 -7.00 -0.96
CA HIS A 62 5.52 -6.08 0.00
C HIS A 62 4.68 -4.87 0.34
N CYS A 63 3.59 -4.68 -0.34
CA CYS A 63 2.75 -3.53 -0.11
C CYS A 63 1.29 -3.87 -0.37
N MET A 64 0.42 -3.42 0.52
CA MET A 64 -1.01 -3.61 0.37
C MET A 64 -1.70 -2.31 0.76
N ILE A 65 -2.58 -1.85 -0.09
CA ILE A 65 -3.36 -0.65 0.18
C ILE A 65 -4.83 -1.07 0.29
N VAL A 66 -5.48 -0.63 1.35
CA VAL A 66 -6.87 -1.00 1.63
C VAL A 66 -7.70 0.26 1.80
N ARG A 67 -8.83 0.30 1.14
CA ARG A 67 -9.79 1.40 1.24
C ARG A 67 -11.16 0.86 1.63
N ASN A 68 -11.95 1.72 2.23
CA ASN A 68 -13.34 1.42 2.64
C ASN A 68 -13.44 0.34 3.71
N PHE A 69 -12.46 0.29 4.59
CA PHE A 69 -12.54 -0.56 5.76
C PHE A 69 -13.28 0.20 6.88
N THR A 70 -13.83 -0.53 7.83
CA THR A 70 -14.53 0.07 8.97
C THR A 70 -13.56 0.30 10.13
N SER A 71 -12.76 -0.71 10.44
CA SER A 71 -11.83 -0.61 11.56
C SER A 71 -10.73 -1.65 11.42
N VAL A 72 -9.65 -1.43 12.18
CA VAL A 72 -8.57 -2.40 12.33
C VAL A 72 -8.80 -3.09 13.65
N THR A 73 -9.03 -4.41 13.62
CA THR A 73 -9.36 -5.17 14.82
C THR A 73 -8.14 -5.84 15.45
N GLU A 74 -7.11 -6.06 14.65
CA GLU A 74 -5.87 -6.63 15.17
C GLU A 74 -4.70 -6.08 14.37
N TYR A 75 -3.62 -5.74 15.07
CA TYR A 75 -2.40 -5.26 14.43
C TYR A 75 -1.19 -5.80 15.15
N THR A 76 -0.51 -6.75 14.49
CA THR A 76 0.76 -7.30 14.97
C THR A 76 1.72 -7.35 13.78
N ALA A 77 2.97 -7.65 14.05
CA ALA A 77 3.95 -7.79 12.98
C ALA A 77 3.68 -9.00 12.08
N CYS A 78 2.87 -9.93 12.54
CA CYS A 78 2.57 -11.16 11.79
C CYS A 78 1.16 -11.18 11.24
N ARG A 79 0.27 -10.35 11.75
CA ARG A 79 -1.14 -10.40 11.36
C ARG A 79 -1.80 -9.05 11.54
N ILE A 80 -2.55 -8.65 10.52
CA ILE A 80 -3.37 -7.45 10.58
C ILE A 80 -4.77 -7.86 10.16
N ARG A 81 -5.76 -7.55 10.99
CA ARG A 81 -7.16 -7.81 10.68
C ARG A 81 -7.90 -6.52 10.49
N LEU A 82 -8.67 -6.48 9.43
CA LEU A 82 -9.50 -5.35 9.06
C LEU A 82 -10.94 -5.81 9.02
N LYS A 83 -11.82 -4.93 9.40
CA LYS A 83 -13.24 -5.26 9.48
C LYS A 83 -14.03 -4.40 8.52
N THR A 84 -15.02 -4.99 7.88
CA THR A 84 -16.05 -4.28 7.14
C THR A 84 -17.39 -4.60 7.80
N LYS A 85 -18.46 -4.06 7.25
CA LYS A 85 -19.80 -4.38 7.77
C LYS A 85 -20.17 -5.83 7.53
N LYS A 86 -19.62 -6.46 6.52
CA LYS A 86 -20.03 -7.79 6.09
C LYS A 86 -19.04 -8.89 6.46
N TYR A 87 -17.76 -8.58 6.53
CA TYR A 87 -16.74 -9.60 6.72
C TYR A 87 -15.46 -8.99 7.29
N GLU A 88 -14.52 -9.85 7.62
CA GLU A 88 -13.19 -9.44 8.04
C GLU A 88 -12.18 -9.86 6.99
N LEU A 89 -11.13 -9.06 6.87
CA LEU A 89 -9.99 -9.40 6.04
C LEU A 89 -8.81 -9.65 6.97
N CYS A 90 -8.18 -10.81 6.83
CA CYS A 90 -7.02 -11.16 7.63
C CYS A 90 -5.80 -11.17 6.72
N VAL A 91 -4.81 -10.35 7.06
CA VAL A 91 -3.55 -10.27 6.33
C VAL A 91 -2.49 -10.88 7.21
N GLU A 92 -1.80 -11.88 6.71
CA GLU A 92 -0.73 -12.54 7.42
C GLU A 92 0.59 -12.33 6.72
N GLY A 93 1.66 -12.28 7.49
CA GLY A 93 2.96 -12.07 6.91
C GLY A 93 4.04 -11.90 7.96
N ASN A 94 5.13 -11.28 7.54
CA ASN A 94 6.29 -11.04 8.37
C ASN A 94 6.64 -9.57 8.36
N CYS A 95 6.97 -9.04 9.52
CA CYS A 95 7.37 -7.65 9.67
C CYS A 95 6.33 -6.70 9.09
N LEU A 96 5.06 -7.02 9.28
CA LEU A 96 3.97 -6.18 8.82
C LEU A 96 3.87 -4.93 9.66
N ARG A 97 3.62 -3.82 9.00
CA ARG A 97 3.37 -2.56 9.70
C ARG A 97 2.50 -1.67 8.84
N LEU A 98 1.81 -0.76 9.50
CA LEU A 98 1.03 0.25 8.81
C LEU A 98 1.94 1.42 8.50
N GLN A 99 2.17 1.68 7.24
CA GLN A 99 2.96 2.82 6.82
C GLN A 99 2.20 4.12 7.03
N TYR A 100 0.89 4.08 6.74
CA TYR A 100 -0.01 5.15 7.13
C TYR A 100 -1.39 4.57 7.40
N PHE A 101 -2.14 5.32 8.17
CA PHE A 101 -3.50 4.96 8.55
C PHE A 101 -4.34 6.22 8.46
N LEU A 102 -5.19 6.29 7.46
CA LEU A 102 -6.13 7.38 7.27
C LEU A 102 -7.55 6.84 7.47
N PRO A 103 -8.52 7.70 7.72
CA PRO A 103 -9.90 7.21 7.92
C PRO A 103 -10.44 6.38 6.74
N GLU A 104 -9.99 6.68 5.54
CA GLU A 104 -10.50 6.02 4.34
C GLU A 104 -9.54 5.03 3.72
N GLU A 105 -8.28 5.07 4.12
CA GLU A 105 -7.25 4.28 3.45
C GLU A 105 -6.11 3.97 4.41
N LEU A 106 -5.57 2.77 4.28
CA LEU A 106 -4.35 2.42 5.00
C LEU A 106 -3.39 1.70 4.07
N ARG A 107 -2.14 1.73 4.44
CA ARG A 107 -1.11 1.06 3.67
C ARG A 107 -0.30 0.15 4.56
N ILE A 108 -0.31 -1.12 4.23
CA ILE A 108 0.45 -2.15 4.93
C ILE A 108 1.72 -2.42 4.16
N VAL A 109 2.84 -2.41 4.86
CA VAL A 109 4.14 -2.76 4.28
C VAL A 109 4.75 -3.90 5.07
N GLY A 110 5.66 -4.63 4.45
CA GLY A 110 6.27 -5.81 5.02
C GLY A 110 6.21 -6.92 4.00
N THR A 111 6.23 -8.17 4.43
CA THR A 111 6.10 -9.30 3.53
C THR A 111 4.77 -9.98 3.79
N VAL A 112 3.88 -9.90 2.82
CA VAL A 112 2.56 -10.52 2.90
C VAL A 112 2.67 -11.97 2.44
N THR A 113 2.24 -12.90 3.27
CA THR A 113 2.28 -14.32 2.93
C THR A 113 0.89 -14.90 2.67
N GLY A 114 -0.14 -14.24 3.16
CA GLY A 114 -1.49 -14.72 2.93
C GLY A 114 -2.53 -13.66 3.22
N VAL A 115 -3.64 -13.77 2.53
CA VAL A 115 -4.80 -12.90 2.73
C VAL A 115 -6.02 -13.80 2.74
N SER A 116 -6.85 -13.68 3.74
CA SER A 116 -8.05 -14.51 3.85
C SER A 116 -9.22 -13.70 4.37
N TYR A 117 -10.42 -14.22 4.16
CA TYR A 117 -11.64 -13.62 4.62
C TYR A 117 -12.18 -14.40 5.80
N GLY A 118 -12.78 -13.70 6.72
CA GLY A 118 -13.50 -14.30 7.82
C GLY A 118 -14.88 -13.68 7.92
N GLU A 119 -15.77 -14.37 8.60
CA GLU A 119 -17.09 -13.82 8.82
C GLU A 119 -17.06 -12.79 9.93
N ASN A 120 -17.83 -11.75 9.75
CA ASN A 120 -17.97 -10.71 10.75
C ASN A 120 -19.02 -11.16 11.77
N LYS A 121 -18.54 -11.55 12.94
CA LYS A 121 -19.42 -12.03 14.00
C LYS A 121 -19.86 -10.92 14.96
N GLY A 122 -19.34 -9.75 14.75
CA GLY A 122 -19.71 -8.62 15.58
C GLY A 122 -20.84 -7.81 15.02
#